data_d3cb8c2936d4b9ff7be82f2729cbb4c4
#
_entry.id   d3cb8c2936d4b9ff7be82f2729cbb4c4
#
_cell.length_a   1.000
_cell.length_b   1.000
_cell.length_c   1.000
_cell.angle_alpha   90.00
_cell.angle_beta   90.00
_cell.angle_gamma   90.00
#
_symmetry.space_group_name_H-M   'P 1'
#
loop_
_entity.id
_entity.type
_entity.pdbx_description
1 polymer ?
#
loop_
_entity_poly.entity_id
_entity_poly.type
_entity_poly.pdbx_seq_one_letter_code
_entity_poly.pdbx_strand_id
1 'polypeptide(L)'
;MTAAQENIEQLQAALDGELDAAGMLEFERACAADPALAAEFARAKALDAALRRALPIEAAPERLRARIEAMAAPPRRRAPIFDAPWRAMAASLLVGALAGYGALSLRPVASIEDRTLVSAFVRTRIGRQSVDIASSDRHTVKPWLSGRAPLAVAALDLSSSGFPLAGGRVEVVDGKIAPTLVYRRREHRIDVTELPLSGAGENTRLSRLDGYRLAHWSDSDRAYVAVSDLPEAELADFVALFRRAAADEKEESRPAN
;
A
#
# COMPACT_ATOMS: atom_id res chain seq x y z
N MET A 1 -3.92 -5.06 43.27
CA MET A 1 -5.25 -5.73 43.19
C MET A 1 -5.12 -6.96 44.07
N THR A 2 -6.10 -7.22 44.93
CA THR A 2 -6.10 -8.38 45.82
C THR A 2 -6.58 -9.61 45.02
N ALA A 3 -6.05 -10.82 45.30
CA ALA A 3 -6.44 -12.07 44.61
C ALA A 3 -7.98 -12.29 44.62
N ALA A 4 -8.68 -11.79 45.65
CA ALA A 4 -10.14 -11.83 45.73
C ALA A 4 -10.82 -10.92 44.65
N GLN A 5 -10.20 -9.85 44.25
CA GLN A 5 -10.75 -8.91 43.25
C GLN A 5 -10.60 -9.49 41.84
N GLU A 6 -9.50 -10.15 41.59
CA GLU A 6 -9.19 -10.85 40.34
C GLU A 6 -10.14 -12.05 40.10
N ASN A 7 -10.45 -12.81 41.16
CA ASN A 7 -11.42 -13.91 41.10
C ASN A 7 -12.85 -13.41 40.78
N ILE A 8 -13.25 -12.26 41.31
CA ILE A 8 -14.59 -11.68 41.02
C ILE A 8 -14.69 -11.22 39.56
N GLU A 9 -13.65 -10.59 39.02
CA GLU A 9 -13.61 -10.16 37.60
C GLU A 9 -13.64 -11.36 36.66
N GLN A 10 -12.88 -12.42 36.93
CA GLN A 10 -12.91 -13.64 36.14
C GLN A 10 -14.26 -14.35 36.20
N LEU A 11 -14.91 -14.38 37.35
CA LEU A 11 -16.24 -14.95 37.51
C LEU A 11 -17.28 -14.19 36.70
N GLN A 12 -17.24 -12.84 36.69
CA GLN A 12 -18.14 -12.02 35.89
C GLN A 12 -17.89 -12.22 34.39
N ALA A 13 -16.63 -12.21 33.94
CA ALA A 13 -16.29 -12.45 32.56
C ALA A 13 -16.73 -13.86 32.07
N ALA A 14 -16.66 -14.87 32.96
CA ALA A 14 -17.16 -16.22 32.66
C ALA A 14 -18.68 -16.28 32.52
N LEU A 15 -19.42 -15.50 33.34
CA LEU A 15 -20.88 -15.40 33.27
C LEU A 15 -21.36 -14.67 32.00
N ASP A 16 -20.66 -13.61 31.64
CA ASP A 16 -21.00 -12.77 30.50
C ASP A 16 -20.54 -13.37 29.15
N GLY A 17 -19.74 -14.46 29.19
CA GLY A 17 -19.19 -15.11 27.99
C GLY A 17 -18.09 -14.32 27.32
N GLU A 18 -17.40 -13.45 28.06
CA GLU A 18 -16.30 -12.60 27.58
C GLU A 18 -14.93 -13.31 27.62
N LEU A 19 -14.85 -14.48 28.28
CA LEU A 19 -13.63 -15.28 28.27
C LEU A 19 -13.47 -16.02 26.94
N ASP A 20 -12.26 -16.01 26.42
CA ASP A 20 -11.87 -16.89 25.33
C ASP A 20 -11.80 -18.36 25.77
N ALA A 21 -11.57 -19.28 24.82
CA ALA A 21 -11.54 -20.72 25.13
C ALA A 21 -10.41 -21.10 26.12
N ALA A 22 -9.29 -20.37 26.11
CA ALA A 22 -8.18 -20.62 27.03
C ALA A 22 -8.52 -20.13 28.44
N GLY A 23 -9.05 -18.89 28.53
CA GLY A 23 -9.48 -18.31 29.82
C GLY A 23 -10.62 -19.08 30.46
N MET A 24 -11.57 -19.62 29.69
CA MET A 24 -12.64 -20.46 30.21
C MET A 24 -12.09 -21.78 30.80
N LEU A 25 -11.10 -22.39 30.16
CA LEU A 25 -10.45 -23.62 30.65
C LEU A 25 -9.66 -23.35 31.95
N GLU A 26 -8.99 -22.20 32.04
CA GLU A 26 -8.31 -21.79 33.28
C GLU A 26 -9.29 -21.54 34.41
N PHE A 27 -10.40 -20.86 34.15
CA PHE A 27 -11.45 -20.63 35.12
C PHE A 27 -12.09 -21.93 35.60
N GLU A 28 -12.34 -22.89 34.71
CA GLU A 28 -12.84 -24.24 35.08
C GLU A 28 -11.85 -24.99 36.01
N ARG A 29 -10.56 -24.88 35.73
CA ARG A 29 -9.53 -25.45 36.61
C ARG A 29 -9.50 -24.78 37.99
N ALA A 30 -9.65 -23.44 38.01
CA ALA A 30 -9.72 -22.71 39.28
C ALA A 30 -10.96 -23.12 40.10
N CYS A 31 -12.13 -23.26 39.45
CA CYS A 31 -13.35 -23.79 40.10
C CYS A 31 -13.17 -25.23 40.61
N ALA A 32 -12.42 -26.08 39.90
CA ALA A 32 -12.13 -27.43 40.34
C ALA A 32 -11.19 -27.48 41.58
N ALA A 33 -10.30 -26.48 41.68
CA ALA A 33 -9.36 -26.37 42.80
C ALA A 33 -9.96 -25.66 44.01
N ASP A 34 -10.94 -24.77 43.83
CA ASP A 34 -11.62 -23.97 44.88
C ASP A 34 -13.14 -24.23 44.88
N PRO A 35 -13.64 -25.07 45.81
CA PRO A 35 -15.07 -25.33 45.94
C PRO A 35 -15.91 -24.11 46.32
N ALA A 36 -15.30 -23.09 46.97
CA ALA A 36 -16.00 -21.87 47.31
C ALA A 36 -16.27 -21.02 46.04
N LEU A 37 -15.29 -20.87 45.16
CA LEU A 37 -15.43 -20.20 43.87
C LEU A 37 -16.45 -20.92 42.96
N ALA A 38 -16.43 -22.25 42.94
CA ALA A 38 -17.40 -23.06 42.20
C ALA A 38 -18.83 -22.85 42.68
N ALA A 39 -19.02 -22.78 44.02
CA ALA A 39 -20.34 -22.54 44.60
C ALA A 39 -20.84 -21.12 44.37
N GLU A 40 -19.96 -20.14 44.32
CA GLU A 40 -20.29 -18.74 43.99
C GLU A 40 -20.67 -18.58 42.51
N PHE A 41 -19.92 -19.18 41.61
CA PHE A 41 -20.26 -19.24 40.20
C PHE A 41 -21.61 -19.93 39.93
N ALA A 42 -21.87 -21.07 40.58
CA ALA A 42 -23.13 -21.78 40.47
C ALA A 42 -24.32 -20.91 40.95
N ARG A 43 -24.17 -20.16 42.06
CA ARG A 43 -25.20 -19.22 42.57
C ARG A 43 -25.45 -18.07 41.61
N ALA A 44 -24.37 -17.46 41.06
CA ALA A 44 -24.48 -16.38 40.11
C ALA A 44 -25.17 -16.83 38.81
N LYS A 45 -24.84 -18.01 38.30
CA LYS A 45 -25.46 -18.63 37.14
C LYS A 45 -26.96 -18.93 37.39
N ALA A 46 -27.30 -19.41 38.57
CA ALA A 46 -28.68 -19.67 38.95
C ALA A 46 -29.49 -18.38 39.04
N LEU A 47 -28.91 -17.31 39.57
CA LEU A 47 -29.52 -15.98 39.64
C LEU A 47 -29.74 -15.41 38.23
N ASP A 48 -28.77 -15.44 37.35
CA ASP A 48 -28.92 -15.01 35.95
C ASP A 48 -30.07 -15.74 35.26
N ALA A 49 -30.11 -17.07 35.42
CA ALA A 49 -31.16 -17.89 34.84
C ALA A 49 -32.55 -17.60 35.44
N ALA A 50 -32.61 -17.21 36.73
CA ALA A 50 -33.85 -16.80 37.37
C ALA A 50 -34.33 -15.42 36.91
N LEU A 51 -33.40 -14.47 36.79
CA LEU A 51 -33.67 -13.13 36.25
C LEU A 51 -34.18 -13.19 34.81
N ARG A 52 -33.53 -13.97 33.93
CA ARG A 52 -33.98 -14.15 32.56
C ARG A 52 -35.40 -14.75 32.45
N ARG A 53 -35.80 -15.58 33.40
CA ARG A 53 -37.17 -16.13 33.42
C ARG A 53 -38.19 -15.14 34.00
N ALA A 54 -37.78 -14.30 34.95
CA ALA A 54 -38.69 -13.36 35.65
C ALA A 54 -38.88 -12.04 34.88
N LEU A 55 -37.86 -11.64 34.08
CA LEU A 55 -37.96 -10.41 33.31
C LEU A 55 -38.85 -10.64 32.07
N PRO A 56 -39.83 -9.77 31.82
CA PRO A 56 -40.62 -9.83 30.61
C PRO A 56 -39.72 -9.56 29.38
N ILE A 57 -39.65 -10.52 28.48
CA ILE A 57 -38.98 -10.31 27.19
C ILE A 57 -39.88 -9.42 26.34
N GLU A 58 -39.49 -8.18 26.14
CA GLU A 58 -40.22 -7.28 25.26
C GLU A 58 -40.17 -7.81 23.83
N ALA A 59 -41.33 -7.94 23.20
CA ALA A 59 -41.38 -8.43 21.82
C ALA A 59 -40.73 -7.42 20.88
N ALA A 60 -39.79 -7.88 20.06
CA ALA A 60 -39.16 -7.00 19.11
C ALA A 60 -40.20 -6.36 18.17
N PRO A 61 -40.08 -5.05 17.85
CA PRO A 61 -40.97 -4.37 16.93
C PRO A 61 -41.10 -5.12 15.60
N GLU A 62 -42.35 -5.23 15.10
CA GLU A 62 -42.65 -5.94 13.83
C GLU A 62 -41.71 -5.54 12.67
N ARG A 63 -41.35 -4.26 12.57
CA ARG A 63 -40.42 -3.78 11.55
C ARG A 63 -39.02 -4.41 11.64
N LEU A 64 -38.56 -4.67 12.86
CA LEU A 64 -37.25 -5.29 13.09
C LEU A 64 -37.31 -6.78 12.76
N ARG A 65 -38.40 -7.48 13.14
CA ARG A 65 -38.62 -8.87 12.78
C ARG A 65 -38.66 -9.07 11.28
N ALA A 66 -39.47 -8.29 10.58
CA ALA A 66 -39.60 -8.36 9.14
C ALA A 66 -38.23 -8.09 8.44
N ARG A 67 -37.42 -7.22 8.99
CA ARG A 67 -36.10 -6.92 8.45
C ARG A 67 -35.10 -8.07 8.65
N ILE A 68 -35.12 -8.70 9.82
CA ILE A 68 -34.28 -9.87 10.11
C ILE A 68 -34.73 -11.07 9.29
N GLU A 69 -36.03 -11.30 9.17
CA GLU A 69 -36.61 -12.38 8.30
C GLU A 69 -36.26 -12.17 6.83
N ALA A 70 -36.26 -10.92 6.35
CA ALA A 70 -35.86 -10.60 4.98
C ALA A 70 -34.35 -10.83 4.75
N MET A 71 -33.52 -10.61 5.76
CA MET A 71 -32.08 -10.89 5.70
C MET A 71 -31.76 -12.38 5.86
N ALA A 72 -32.57 -13.13 6.67
CA ALA A 72 -32.41 -14.54 6.90
C ALA A 72 -33.09 -15.42 5.84
N ALA A 73 -33.98 -14.82 5.04
CA ALA A 73 -34.63 -15.54 3.97
C ALA A 73 -33.58 -16.07 2.97
N PRO A 74 -33.56 -17.39 2.72
CA PRO A 74 -32.63 -17.91 1.71
C PRO A 74 -32.96 -17.24 0.37
N PRO A 75 -31.93 -16.91 -0.43
CA PRO A 75 -32.17 -16.30 -1.73
C PRO A 75 -33.18 -17.09 -2.47
N ARG A 76 -34.31 -16.46 -2.82
CA ARG A 76 -35.36 -17.13 -3.61
C ARG A 76 -34.68 -17.72 -4.82
N ARG A 77 -34.53 -19.02 -4.84
CA ARG A 77 -34.09 -19.77 -6.02
C ARG A 77 -35.08 -19.43 -7.11
N ARG A 78 -34.80 -18.46 -7.95
CA ARG A 78 -35.50 -18.32 -9.21
C ARG A 78 -35.35 -19.65 -9.88
N ALA A 79 -36.47 -20.26 -10.21
CA ALA A 79 -36.49 -21.53 -10.95
C ALA A 79 -35.50 -21.37 -12.12
N PRO A 80 -34.60 -22.31 -12.35
CA PRO A 80 -33.69 -22.22 -13.47
C PRO A 80 -34.56 -22.18 -14.72
N ILE A 81 -34.46 -21.10 -15.48
CA ILE A 81 -34.92 -21.08 -16.87
C ILE A 81 -33.90 -21.96 -17.60
N PHE A 82 -34.12 -23.29 -17.51
CA PHE A 82 -33.32 -24.31 -18.17
C PHE A 82 -33.72 -24.38 -19.65
N ASP A 83 -33.45 -23.30 -20.40
CA ASP A 83 -33.45 -23.35 -21.87
C ASP A 83 -32.39 -22.44 -22.48
N ALA A 84 -31.37 -22.08 -21.72
CA ALA A 84 -30.18 -21.51 -22.32
C ALA A 84 -29.17 -22.63 -22.60
N PRO A 85 -28.79 -22.86 -23.86
CA PRO A 85 -27.86 -23.91 -24.20
C PRO A 85 -26.57 -23.72 -23.40
N TRP A 86 -26.07 -24.79 -22.78
CA TRP A 86 -24.84 -24.81 -21.99
C TRP A 86 -23.63 -24.09 -22.65
N ARG A 87 -23.71 -23.94 -23.99
CA ARG A 87 -22.76 -23.14 -24.79
C ARG A 87 -22.76 -21.64 -24.44
N ALA A 88 -23.89 -21.05 -24.05
CA ALA A 88 -23.97 -19.66 -23.64
C ALA A 88 -23.37 -19.46 -22.25
N MET A 89 -23.50 -20.45 -21.34
CA MET A 89 -22.83 -20.40 -20.03
C MET A 89 -21.32 -20.57 -20.16
N ALA A 90 -20.85 -21.45 -21.04
CA ALA A 90 -19.42 -21.60 -21.32
C ALA A 90 -18.80 -20.32 -21.95
N ALA A 91 -19.55 -19.65 -22.84
CA ALA A 91 -19.13 -18.41 -23.44
C ALA A 91 -19.05 -17.26 -22.41
N SER A 92 -20.01 -17.14 -21.49
CA SER A 92 -19.98 -16.11 -20.44
C SER A 92 -18.85 -16.35 -19.42
N LEU A 93 -18.52 -17.60 -19.11
CA LEU A 93 -17.39 -17.97 -18.24
C LEU A 93 -16.05 -17.64 -18.92
N LEU A 94 -15.92 -17.90 -20.21
CA LEU A 94 -14.73 -17.55 -21.00
C LEU A 94 -14.58 -16.04 -21.13
N VAL A 95 -15.64 -15.29 -21.41
CA VAL A 95 -15.61 -13.83 -21.47
C VAL A 95 -15.30 -13.24 -20.09
N GLY A 96 -15.90 -13.77 -19.02
CA GLY A 96 -15.61 -13.36 -17.65
C GLY A 96 -14.17 -13.66 -17.23
N ALA A 97 -13.64 -14.83 -17.60
CA ALA A 97 -12.26 -15.21 -17.33
C ALA A 97 -11.26 -14.36 -18.14
N LEU A 98 -11.55 -14.10 -19.42
CA LEU A 98 -10.74 -13.23 -20.28
C LEU A 98 -10.78 -11.76 -19.83
N ALA A 99 -11.95 -11.25 -19.46
CA ALA A 99 -12.11 -9.90 -18.91
C ALA A 99 -11.46 -9.78 -17.53
N GLY A 100 -11.59 -10.77 -16.66
CA GLY A 100 -10.95 -10.85 -15.36
C GLY A 100 -9.41 -10.97 -15.46
N TYR A 101 -8.93 -11.80 -16.35
CA TYR A 101 -7.50 -11.95 -16.65
C TYR A 101 -6.94 -10.67 -17.29
N GLY A 102 -7.66 -10.06 -18.23
CA GLY A 102 -7.30 -8.79 -18.83
C GLY A 102 -7.24 -7.65 -17.80
N ALA A 103 -8.23 -7.56 -16.91
CA ALA A 103 -8.23 -6.55 -15.84
C ALA A 103 -7.13 -6.78 -14.79
N LEU A 104 -6.77 -8.03 -14.53
CA LEU A 104 -5.68 -8.39 -13.62
C LEU A 104 -4.31 -8.14 -14.27
N SER A 105 -4.17 -8.40 -15.57
CA SER A 105 -2.95 -8.18 -16.35
C SER A 105 -2.67 -6.70 -16.62
N LEU A 106 -3.73 -5.86 -16.59
CA LEU A 106 -3.61 -4.40 -16.73
C LEU A 106 -3.25 -3.68 -15.43
N ARG A 107 -3.24 -4.37 -14.29
CA ARG A 107 -2.71 -3.77 -13.05
C ARG A 107 -1.20 -3.79 -13.14
N PRO A 108 -0.53 -2.64 -13.18
CA PRO A 108 0.91 -2.60 -13.13
C PRO A 108 1.35 -3.20 -11.79
N VAL A 109 1.87 -4.41 -11.83
CA VAL A 109 2.55 -4.99 -10.66
C VAL A 109 3.80 -4.14 -10.48
N ALA A 110 3.90 -3.48 -9.31
CA ALA A 110 5.09 -2.73 -8.97
C ALA A 110 6.32 -3.64 -9.08
N SER A 111 7.29 -3.24 -9.90
CA SER A 111 8.51 -4.00 -10.08
C SER A 111 9.33 -4.04 -8.79
N ILE A 112 10.29 -4.96 -8.70
CA ILE A 112 11.25 -4.99 -7.59
C ILE A 112 12.03 -3.68 -7.54
N GLU A 113 12.37 -3.12 -8.70
CA GLU A 113 13.02 -1.82 -8.85
C GLU A 113 12.17 -0.69 -8.23
N ASP A 114 10.86 -0.62 -8.55
CA ASP A 114 9.94 0.38 -7.99
C ASP A 114 9.91 0.33 -6.46
N ARG A 115 9.82 -0.86 -5.89
CA ARG A 115 9.81 -1.06 -4.42
C ARG A 115 11.13 -0.63 -3.79
N THR A 116 12.24 -0.93 -4.44
CA THR A 116 13.58 -0.54 -3.98
C THR A 116 13.71 0.98 -3.98
N LEU A 117 13.29 1.66 -5.06
CA LEU A 117 13.38 3.11 -5.20
C LEU A 117 12.44 3.84 -4.22
N VAL A 118 11.21 3.37 -4.03
CA VAL A 118 10.29 3.94 -3.02
C VAL A 118 10.86 3.75 -1.61
N SER A 119 11.40 2.57 -1.30
CA SER A 119 12.05 2.31 0.00
C SER A 119 13.26 3.21 0.24
N ALA A 120 14.07 3.46 -0.78
CA ALA A 120 15.20 4.38 -0.72
C ALA A 120 14.74 5.82 -0.51
N PHE A 121 13.70 6.26 -1.23
CA PHE A 121 13.09 7.58 -1.05
C PHE A 121 12.60 7.79 0.38
N VAL A 122 11.88 6.82 0.95
CA VAL A 122 11.37 6.89 2.33
C VAL A 122 12.52 6.90 3.34
N ARG A 123 13.48 5.99 3.19
CA ARG A 123 14.65 5.89 4.09
C ARG A 123 15.43 7.20 4.17
N THR A 124 15.72 7.83 3.03
CA THR A 124 16.47 9.08 2.97
C THR A 124 15.66 10.28 3.48
N ARG A 125 14.33 10.21 3.42
CA ARG A 125 13.44 11.21 4.02
C ARG A 125 13.48 11.15 5.55
N ILE A 126 13.47 9.95 6.11
CA ILE A 126 13.53 9.73 7.57
C ILE A 126 14.93 10.01 8.10
N GLY A 127 15.98 9.60 7.37
CA GLY A 127 17.39 9.68 7.79
C GLY A 127 18.03 11.08 7.76
N ARG A 128 17.30 12.14 7.39
CA ARG A 128 17.77 13.52 7.25
C ARG A 128 18.90 13.74 6.23
N GLN A 129 19.41 12.70 5.60
CA GLN A 129 20.43 12.78 4.56
C GLN A 129 19.81 12.38 3.22
N SER A 130 19.33 13.37 2.48
CA SER A 130 18.64 13.16 1.21
C SER A 130 19.56 13.05 0.01
N VAL A 131 20.80 13.50 0.15
CA VAL A 131 21.83 13.56 -0.90
C VAL A 131 23.19 13.19 -0.35
N ASP A 132 24.05 12.58 -1.17
CA ASP A 132 25.45 12.32 -0.84
C ASP A 132 26.31 13.54 -1.19
N ILE A 133 25.93 14.27 -2.25
CA ILE A 133 26.48 15.56 -2.59
C ILE A 133 25.37 16.60 -2.65
N ALA A 134 25.45 17.61 -1.81
CA ALA A 134 24.51 18.73 -1.78
C ALA A 134 25.06 19.88 -2.65
N SER A 135 24.44 20.08 -3.80
CA SER A 135 24.75 21.21 -4.69
C SER A 135 23.60 21.46 -5.66
N SER A 136 23.29 22.71 -5.90
CA SER A 136 22.39 23.14 -6.98
C SER A 136 23.09 23.28 -8.33
N ASP A 137 24.42 23.23 -8.33
CA ASP A 137 25.22 23.35 -9.53
C ASP A 137 25.41 21.98 -10.22
N ARG A 138 24.87 21.85 -11.43
CA ARG A 138 25.02 20.67 -12.29
C ARG A 138 26.49 20.33 -12.58
N HIS A 139 27.35 21.35 -12.68
CA HIS A 139 28.78 21.15 -12.97
C HIS A 139 29.55 20.54 -11.80
N THR A 140 28.97 20.58 -10.60
CA THR A 140 29.48 19.89 -9.42
C THR A 140 28.87 18.49 -9.28
N VAL A 141 27.55 18.37 -9.46
CA VAL A 141 26.80 17.10 -9.25
C VAL A 141 27.12 16.07 -10.34
N LYS A 142 27.14 16.48 -11.61
CA LYS A 142 27.35 15.60 -12.77
C LYS A 142 28.69 14.86 -12.70
N PRO A 143 29.86 15.50 -12.53
CA PRO A 143 31.15 14.81 -12.43
C PRO A 143 31.24 13.90 -11.22
N TRP A 144 30.64 14.32 -10.08
CA TRP A 144 30.67 13.54 -8.85
C TRP A 144 29.91 12.22 -9.01
N LEU A 145 28.72 12.24 -9.64
CA LEU A 145 27.94 11.04 -9.94
C LEU A 145 28.61 10.19 -11.02
N SER A 146 29.10 10.77 -12.09
CA SER A 146 29.78 10.05 -13.19
C SER A 146 31.05 9.34 -12.74
N GLY A 147 31.72 9.84 -11.71
CA GLY A 147 32.87 9.15 -11.12
C GLY A 147 32.52 7.95 -10.25
N ARG A 148 31.23 7.74 -9.93
CA ARG A 148 30.74 6.69 -9.01
C ARG A 148 29.75 5.72 -9.65
N ALA A 149 29.15 6.11 -10.74
CA ALA A 149 28.19 5.30 -11.47
C ALA A 149 28.66 5.06 -12.92
N PRO A 150 28.41 3.88 -13.49
CA PRO A 150 28.84 3.54 -14.85
C PRO A 150 28.03 4.24 -15.96
N LEU A 151 27.07 5.08 -15.57
CA LEU A 151 26.19 5.82 -16.45
C LEU A 151 26.56 7.30 -16.53
N ALA A 152 26.49 7.87 -17.71
CA ALA A 152 26.60 9.32 -17.88
C ALA A 152 25.32 9.97 -17.36
N VAL A 153 25.45 10.91 -16.42
CA VAL A 153 24.31 11.52 -15.70
C VAL A 153 23.77 12.74 -16.44
N ALA A 154 22.46 12.81 -16.61
CA ALA A 154 21.78 13.99 -17.15
C ALA A 154 21.37 14.98 -16.02
N ALA A 155 22.35 15.62 -15.39
CA ALA A 155 22.08 16.65 -14.39
C ALA A 155 21.60 17.94 -15.06
N LEU A 156 20.31 18.20 -15.03
CA LEU A 156 19.65 19.32 -15.70
C LEU A 156 19.33 20.44 -14.70
N ASP A 157 19.48 21.69 -15.14
CA ASP A 157 19.02 22.83 -14.37
C ASP A 157 17.57 23.18 -14.75
N LEU A 158 16.66 22.89 -13.84
CA LEU A 158 15.23 23.18 -13.97
C LEU A 158 14.76 24.26 -12.97
N SER A 159 15.68 25.03 -12.40
CA SER A 159 15.40 26.03 -11.38
C SER A 159 14.47 27.13 -11.87
N SER A 160 14.64 27.59 -13.12
CA SER A 160 13.77 28.57 -13.77
C SER A 160 12.30 28.11 -13.90
N SER A 161 12.08 26.80 -13.96
CA SER A 161 10.76 26.18 -13.99
C SER A 161 10.23 25.80 -12.59
N GLY A 162 10.97 26.18 -11.53
CA GLY A 162 10.60 25.95 -10.14
C GLY A 162 10.91 24.54 -9.63
N PHE A 163 11.86 23.84 -10.27
CA PHE A 163 12.38 22.53 -9.85
C PHE A 163 13.91 22.59 -9.68
N PRO A 164 14.41 23.32 -8.67
CA PRO A 164 15.85 23.42 -8.44
C PRO A 164 16.47 22.05 -8.10
N LEU A 165 17.65 21.80 -8.62
CA LEU A 165 18.49 20.67 -8.23
C LEU A 165 18.94 20.88 -6.77
N ALA A 166 18.81 19.85 -5.93
CA ALA A 166 19.26 19.86 -4.55
C ALA A 166 20.58 19.09 -4.36
N GLY A 167 20.88 18.18 -5.31
CA GLY A 167 22.10 17.39 -5.27
C GLY A 167 21.94 16.04 -5.95
N GLY A 168 22.86 15.15 -5.62
CA GLY A 168 22.86 13.78 -6.14
C GLY A 168 23.20 12.76 -5.06
N ARG A 169 22.84 11.52 -5.31
CA ARG A 169 23.24 10.37 -4.50
C ARG A 169 23.38 9.12 -5.37
N VAL A 170 23.93 8.09 -4.79
CA VAL A 170 24.09 6.79 -5.43
C VAL A 170 23.18 5.78 -4.75
N GLU A 171 22.38 5.11 -5.54
CA GLU A 171 21.51 4.02 -5.09
C GLU A 171 22.00 2.67 -5.64
N VAL A 172 21.55 1.59 -5.01
CA VAL A 172 21.76 0.24 -5.51
C VAL A 172 20.40 -0.34 -5.88
N VAL A 173 20.19 -0.53 -7.18
CA VAL A 173 18.94 -1.06 -7.73
C VAL A 173 19.27 -2.36 -8.45
N ASP A 174 18.65 -3.46 -8.02
CA ASP A 174 18.91 -4.80 -8.56
C ASP A 174 20.42 -5.16 -8.60
N GLY A 175 21.15 -4.83 -7.53
CA GLY A 175 22.58 -5.09 -7.41
C GLY A 175 23.49 -4.18 -8.27
N LYS A 176 22.92 -3.22 -8.99
CA LYS A 176 23.65 -2.28 -9.84
C LYS A 176 23.66 -0.89 -9.23
N ILE A 177 24.77 -0.20 -9.42
CA ILE A 177 24.92 1.20 -8.99
C ILE A 177 24.11 2.08 -9.95
N ALA A 178 23.19 2.87 -9.41
CA ALA A 178 22.29 3.77 -10.11
C ALA A 178 22.45 5.20 -9.58
N PRO A 179 22.83 6.17 -10.42
CA PRO A 179 22.88 7.56 -10.03
C PRO A 179 21.47 8.10 -9.87
N THR A 180 21.25 8.87 -8.80
CA THR A 180 19.98 9.49 -8.48
C THR A 180 20.18 10.99 -8.30
N LEU A 181 19.45 11.78 -9.08
CA LEU A 181 19.35 13.22 -8.96
C LEU A 181 18.20 13.59 -8.04
N VAL A 182 18.41 14.56 -7.18
CA VAL A 182 17.39 15.01 -6.23
C VAL A 182 17.00 16.43 -6.58
N TYR A 183 15.73 16.60 -6.96
CA TYR A 183 15.11 17.91 -7.23
C TYR A 183 14.15 18.28 -6.11
N ARG A 184 13.81 19.55 -6.02
CA ARG A 184 12.81 20.05 -5.09
C ARG A 184 11.70 20.80 -5.82
N ARG A 185 10.52 20.75 -5.22
CA ARG A 185 9.38 21.58 -5.59
C ARG A 185 8.71 22.04 -4.31
N ARG A 186 8.96 23.28 -3.88
CA ARG A 186 8.51 23.74 -2.56
C ARG A 186 9.04 22.81 -1.46
N GLU A 187 8.19 22.22 -0.63
CA GLU A 187 8.53 21.26 0.42
C GLU A 187 8.63 19.80 -0.08
N HIS A 188 8.27 19.56 -1.35
CA HIS A 188 8.31 18.24 -1.95
C HIS A 188 9.64 17.93 -2.62
N ARG A 189 9.95 16.65 -2.69
CA ARG A 189 11.16 16.13 -3.31
C ARG A 189 10.83 15.24 -4.49
N ILE A 190 11.69 15.26 -5.49
CA ILE A 190 11.64 14.38 -6.65
C ILE A 190 13.01 13.73 -6.79
N ASP A 191 13.06 12.41 -6.67
CA ASP A 191 14.27 11.63 -6.86
C ASP A 191 14.21 10.99 -8.25
N VAL A 192 15.13 11.35 -9.12
CA VAL A 192 15.23 10.81 -10.48
C VAL A 192 16.41 9.86 -10.55
N THR A 193 16.13 8.58 -10.63
CA THR A 193 17.14 7.52 -10.76
C THR A 193 17.30 7.15 -12.22
N GLU A 194 18.54 7.15 -12.69
CA GLU A 194 18.90 6.70 -14.04
C GLU A 194 19.28 5.22 -14.01
N LEU A 195 18.71 4.48 -14.93
CA LEU A 195 18.91 3.03 -15.08
C LEU A 195 19.38 2.70 -16.49
N PRO A 196 20.08 1.58 -16.68
CA PRO A 196 20.37 1.07 -18.01
C PRO A 196 19.07 0.85 -18.80
N LEU A 197 19.09 1.10 -20.09
CA LEU A 197 17.95 0.87 -20.96
C LEU A 197 17.57 -0.61 -20.94
N SER A 198 16.38 -0.93 -20.45
CA SER A 198 15.82 -2.27 -20.41
C SER A 198 14.43 -2.28 -21.04
N GLY A 199 14.36 -2.14 -22.36
CA GLY A 199 13.12 -2.34 -23.13
C GLY A 199 11.95 -1.41 -22.82
N ALA A 200 12.17 -0.34 -22.04
CA ALA A 200 11.14 0.65 -21.75
C ALA A 200 10.81 1.45 -23.03
N GLY A 201 9.54 1.55 -23.36
CA GLY A 201 9.08 2.36 -24.47
C GLY A 201 9.27 3.86 -24.20
N GLU A 202 9.35 4.67 -25.24
CA GLU A 202 9.50 6.13 -25.16
C GLU A 202 8.36 6.85 -24.40
N ASN A 203 7.25 6.17 -24.13
CA ASN A 203 6.09 6.73 -23.47
C ASN A 203 6.27 6.82 -21.97
N THR A 204 5.96 7.99 -21.42
CA THR A 204 5.91 8.19 -19.96
C THR A 204 4.77 7.37 -19.36
N ARG A 205 5.07 6.56 -18.37
CA ARG A 205 4.10 5.79 -17.58
C ARG A 205 4.09 6.30 -16.15
N LEU A 206 2.94 6.73 -15.68
CA LEU A 206 2.72 7.09 -14.29
C LEU A 206 2.13 5.91 -13.52
N SER A 207 2.57 5.74 -12.29
CA SER A 207 2.08 4.70 -11.37
C SER A 207 2.11 5.21 -9.93
N ARG A 208 1.53 4.43 -9.02
CA ARG A 208 1.50 4.75 -7.59
C ARG A 208 1.85 3.53 -6.77
N LEU A 209 2.73 3.71 -5.79
CA LEU A 209 3.15 2.68 -4.86
C LEU A 209 3.32 3.28 -3.46
N ASP A 210 2.67 2.67 -2.46
CA ASP A 210 2.76 3.03 -1.03
C ASP A 210 2.53 4.53 -0.75
N GLY A 211 1.61 5.15 -1.50
CA GLY A 211 1.28 6.57 -1.37
C GLY A 211 2.16 7.52 -2.18
N TYR A 212 3.29 7.06 -2.72
CA TYR A 212 4.19 7.81 -3.59
C TYR A 212 3.83 7.63 -5.06
N ARG A 213 4.17 8.62 -5.87
CA ARG A 213 4.00 8.57 -7.32
C ARG A 213 5.31 8.25 -7.98
N LEU A 214 5.23 7.41 -9.00
CA LEU A 214 6.36 7.04 -9.83
C LEU A 214 6.07 7.44 -11.27
N ALA A 215 7.10 7.96 -11.92
CA ALA A 215 7.08 8.21 -13.36
C ALA A 215 8.23 7.46 -14.00
N HIS A 216 7.92 6.65 -15.00
CA HIS A 216 8.89 5.91 -15.80
C HIS A 216 8.92 6.47 -17.20
N TRP A 217 10.10 6.73 -17.72
CA TRP A 217 10.32 7.10 -19.11
C TRP A 217 11.70 6.67 -19.55
N SER A 218 11.96 6.69 -20.84
CA SER A 218 13.27 6.45 -21.39
C SER A 218 13.59 7.43 -22.51
N ASP A 219 14.85 7.63 -22.77
CA ASP A 219 15.37 8.18 -24.01
C ASP A 219 16.06 7.07 -24.82
N SER A 220 16.87 7.44 -25.83
CA SER A 220 17.58 6.48 -26.66
C SER A 220 18.64 5.65 -25.93
N ASP A 221 19.12 6.09 -24.77
CA ASP A 221 20.31 5.56 -24.11
C ASP A 221 20.02 5.01 -22.72
N ARG A 222 18.97 5.49 -22.05
CA ARG A 222 18.67 5.26 -20.63
C ARG A 222 17.20 5.17 -20.33
N ALA A 223 16.92 4.51 -19.21
CA ALA A 223 15.64 4.56 -18.55
C ALA A 223 15.73 5.43 -17.29
N TYR A 224 14.63 6.06 -16.95
CA TYR A 224 14.51 6.93 -15.78
C TYR A 224 13.31 6.52 -14.95
N VAL A 225 13.47 6.57 -13.65
CA VAL A 225 12.38 6.43 -12.69
C VAL A 225 12.40 7.61 -11.73
N ALA A 226 11.36 8.43 -11.77
CA ALA A 226 11.16 9.47 -10.77
C ALA A 226 10.24 8.98 -9.65
N VAL A 227 10.61 9.20 -8.40
CA VAL A 227 9.79 8.95 -7.20
C VAL A 227 9.53 10.27 -6.51
N SER A 228 8.26 10.54 -6.16
CA SER A 228 7.89 11.79 -5.49
C SER A 228 6.62 11.65 -4.65
N ASP A 229 6.46 12.57 -3.70
CA ASP A 229 5.22 12.82 -2.95
C ASP A 229 4.35 13.95 -3.55
N LEU A 230 4.74 14.48 -4.71
CA LEU A 230 3.98 15.49 -5.47
C LEU A 230 2.64 14.97 -5.98
N PRO A 231 1.65 15.85 -6.24
CA PRO A 231 0.49 15.54 -7.08
C PRO A 231 0.91 15.03 -8.46
N GLU A 232 0.10 14.14 -9.03
CA GLU A 232 0.42 13.47 -10.31
C GLU A 232 0.62 14.45 -11.46
N ALA A 233 -0.20 15.52 -11.52
CA ALA A 233 -0.08 16.55 -12.54
C ALA A 233 1.27 17.27 -12.46
N GLU A 234 1.72 17.66 -11.25
CA GLU A 234 2.99 18.36 -11.07
C GLU A 234 4.19 17.44 -11.36
N LEU A 235 4.08 16.14 -11.07
CA LEU A 235 5.11 15.17 -11.46
C LEU A 235 5.15 14.98 -12.98
N ALA A 236 4.00 14.96 -13.65
CA ALA A 236 3.93 14.88 -15.10
C ALA A 236 4.55 16.11 -15.76
N ASP A 237 4.27 17.31 -15.23
CA ASP A 237 4.88 18.57 -15.69
C ASP A 237 6.41 18.53 -15.53
N PHE A 238 6.89 18.07 -14.38
CA PHE A 238 8.32 17.88 -14.15
C PHE A 238 8.96 16.95 -15.18
N VAL A 239 8.35 15.80 -15.46
CA VAL A 239 8.86 14.83 -16.43
C VAL A 239 8.90 15.43 -17.84
N ALA A 240 7.87 16.18 -18.23
CA ALA A 240 7.83 16.85 -19.52
C ALA A 240 8.96 17.87 -19.66
N LEU A 241 9.21 18.67 -18.62
CA LEU A 241 10.30 19.64 -18.58
C LEU A 241 11.69 18.94 -18.60
N PHE A 242 11.84 17.90 -17.80
CA PHE A 242 13.08 17.12 -17.75
C PHE A 242 13.43 16.52 -19.11
N ARG A 243 12.44 15.88 -19.78
CA ARG A 243 12.63 15.28 -21.11
C ARG A 243 13.02 16.32 -22.16
N ARG A 244 12.37 17.50 -22.14
CA ARG A 244 12.72 18.60 -23.06
C ARG A 244 14.16 19.07 -22.82
N ALA A 245 14.51 19.38 -21.59
CA ALA A 245 15.85 19.85 -21.25
C ALA A 245 16.94 18.81 -21.56
N ALA A 246 16.64 17.52 -21.36
CA ALA A 246 17.55 16.43 -21.72
C ALA A 246 17.75 16.32 -23.26
N ALA A 247 16.72 16.57 -24.04
CA ALA A 247 16.80 16.59 -25.49
C ALA A 247 17.63 17.76 -25.99
N ASP A 248 17.39 18.96 -25.41
CA ASP A 248 18.13 20.20 -25.76
C ASP A 248 19.63 20.05 -25.40
N GLU A 249 20.01 19.52 -24.21
CA GLU A 249 21.40 19.27 -23.83
C GLU A 249 22.09 18.27 -24.79
N LYS A 250 21.34 17.29 -25.28
CA LYS A 250 21.85 16.26 -26.21
C LYS A 250 22.10 16.84 -27.58
N GLU A 251 21.25 17.76 -28.05
CA GLU A 251 21.42 18.45 -29.31
C GLU A 251 22.60 19.41 -29.31
N GLU A 252 22.78 20.19 -28.22
CA GLU A 252 23.95 21.06 -28.01
C GLU A 252 25.27 20.29 -27.92
N SER A 253 25.25 19.07 -27.39
CA SER A 253 26.43 18.20 -27.23
C SER A 253 26.81 17.44 -28.50
N ARG A 254 26.00 17.54 -29.57
CA ARG A 254 26.25 16.88 -30.84
C ARG A 254 27.31 17.67 -31.62
N PRO A 255 28.45 17.08 -31.96
CA PRO A 255 29.46 17.80 -32.75
C PRO A 255 28.84 18.21 -34.09
N ALA A 256 29.03 19.50 -34.46
CA ALA A 256 28.67 19.98 -35.79
C ALA A 256 29.53 19.20 -36.83
N ASN A 257 28.81 18.49 -37.66
CA ASN A 257 29.44 17.64 -38.71
C ASN A 257 29.73 18.47 -39.94
#